data_f3533d0fc4c0e9b2feaee0640f4b7004
#
_entry.id   f3533d0fc4c0e9b2feaee0640f4b7004
#
_cell.length_a   1.000
_cell.length_b   1.000
_cell.length_c   1.000
_cell.angle_alpha   90.00
_cell.angle_beta   90.00
_cell.angle_gamma   90.00
#
_symmetry.space_group_name_H-M   'P 1'
#
loop_
_entity.id
_entity.type
_entity.pdbx_description
1 polymer ?
#
loop_
_entity_poly.entity_id
_entity_poly.type
_entity_poly.pdbx_seq_one_letter_code
_entity_poly.pdbx_strand_id
1 'polypeptide(L)'
;DLALKSLLLSKLSEAQNLSVPVSLEIGEQFSIKNMEQIDFLTITSILLDNAIESAAEGGIAVCFLEDREWNKLVMIVKNSTLEREIELRDIFKRDNSSKGEGRGIGLANVRRILKSYPNVCLKTTSKNYVFTQILEIEL
;
A
#
# COMPACT_ATOMS: atom_id res chain seq x y z
N ASP A 1 8.35 -13.12 8.23
CA ASP A 1 7.24 -13.85 7.66
C ASP A 1 7.56 -14.27 6.22
N LEU A 2 7.54 -15.56 5.96
CA LEU A 2 7.91 -16.09 4.65
C LEU A 2 6.89 -15.72 3.56
N ALA A 3 5.61 -15.72 3.89
CA ALA A 3 4.57 -15.35 2.93
C ALA A 3 4.68 -13.88 2.50
N LEU A 4 4.98 -13.00 3.44
CA LEU A 4 5.21 -11.58 3.15
C LEU A 4 6.44 -11.41 2.27
N LYS A 5 7.54 -12.10 2.57
CA LYS A 5 8.75 -12.06 1.74
C LYS A 5 8.47 -12.52 0.32
N SER A 6 7.73 -13.62 0.16
CA SER A 6 7.40 -14.15 -1.16
C SER A 6 6.56 -13.17 -1.96
N LEU A 7 5.57 -12.53 -1.31
CA LEU A 7 4.75 -11.52 -1.94
C LEU A 7 5.59 -10.32 -2.40
N LEU A 8 6.46 -9.83 -1.53
CA LEU A 8 7.30 -8.68 -1.84
C LEU A 8 8.27 -8.98 -2.99
N LEU A 9 8.88 -10.16 -3.01
CA LEU A 9 9.76 -10.56 -4.11
C LEU A 9 9.01 -10.59 -5.45
N SER A 10 7.78 -11.10 -5.45
CA SER A 10 6.94 -11.12 -6.64
C SER A 10 6.64 -9.71 -7.14
N LYS A 11 6.27 -8.79 -6.23
CA LYS A 11 5.96 -7.41 -6.59
C LYS A 11 7.19 -6.64 -7.06
N LEU A 12 8.34 -6.87 -6.43
CA LEU A 12 9.60 -6.28 -6.87
C LEU A 12 9.95 -6.73 -8.29
N SER A 13 9.74 -8.00 -8.60
CA SER A 13 9.96 -8.53 -9.94
C SER A 13 9.05 -7.87 -10.97
N GLU A 14 7.77 -7.70 -10.66
CA GLU A 14 6.83 -6.99 -11.54
C GLU A 14 7.28 -5.55 -11.80
N ALA A 15 7.67 -4.83 -10.74
CA ALA A 15 8.15 -3.46 -10.85
C ALA A 15 9.40 -3.39 -11.71
N GLN A 16 10.34 -4.31 -11.52
CA GLN A 16 11.57 -4.38 -12.30
C GLN A 16 11.28 -4.59 -13.79
N ASN A 17 10.35 -5.48 -14.11
CA ASN A 17 9.94 -5.72 -15.50
C ASN A 17 9.33 -4.50 -16.16
N LEU A 18 8.72 -3.62 -15.38
CA LEU A 18 8.15 -2.35 -15.86
C LEU A 18 9.12 -1.17 -15.73
N SER A 19 10.34 -1.44 -15.32
CA SER A 19 11.38 -0.41 -15.11
C SER A 19 10.97 0.64 -14.07
N VAL A 20 10.24 0.21 -13.04
CA VAL A 20 9.84 1.07 -11.92
C VAL A 20 10.83 0.88 -10.78
N PRO A 21 11.60 1.91 -10.38
CA PRO A 21 12.52 1.78 -9.24
C PRO A 21 11.74 1.61 -7.94
N VAL A 22 12.21 0.71 -7.08
CA VAL A 22 11.58 0.45 -5.77
C VAL A 22 12.62 0.49 -4.67
N SER A 23 12.33 1.24 -3.61
CA SER A 23 13.08 1.24 -2.37
C SER A 23 12.24 0.49 -1.34
N LEU A 24 12.80 -0.53 -0.70
CA LEU A 24 12.11 -1.35 0.30
C LEU A 24 12.89 -1.39 1.59
N GLU A 25 12.24 -1.05 2.70
CA GLU A 25 12.80 -1.18 4.04
C GLU A 25 11.87 -1.99 4.91
N ILE A 26 12.41 -2.97 5.62
CA ILE A 26 11.65 -3.78 6.58
C ILE A 26 12.38 -3.73 7.91
N GLY A 27 11.69 -3.24 8.95
CA GLY A 27 12.24 -3.19 10.30
C GLY A 27 12.50 -4.60 10.83
N GLU A 28 13.58 -4.79 11.57
CA GLU A 28 13.97 -6.08 12.12
C GLU A 28 12.90 -6.70 13.02
N GLN A 29 12.16 -5.86 13.73
CA GLN A 29 11.14 -6.31 14.67
C GLN A 29 9.76 -6.47 14.02
N PHE A 30 9.64 -6.17 12.73
CA PHE A 30 8.33 -6.23 12.09
C PHE A 30 7.82 -7.66 11.96
N SER A 31 6.63 -7.91 12.49
CA SER A 31 5.88 -9.14 12.25
C SER A 31 4.38 -8.80 12.27
N ILE A 32 3.60 -9.52 11.47
CA ILE A 32 2.16 -9.28 11.38
C ILE A 32 1.51 -9.70 12.69
N LYS A 33 0.82 -8.77 13.35
CA LYS A 33 0.08 -8.98 14.61
C LYS A 33 -1.24 -8.23 14.58
N ASN A 34 -2.21 -8.72 15.29
CA ASN A 34 -3.51 -8.07 15.51
C ASN A 34 -4.32 -7.86 14.24
N MET A 35 -4.00 -8.63 13.21
CA MET A 35 -4.73 -8.69 11.95
C MET A 35 -4.44 -10.06 11.34
N GLU A 36 -5.44 -10.66 10.71
CA GLU A 36 -5.24 -11.93 10.00
C GLU A 36 -4.19 -11.76 8.91
N GLN A 37 -3.27 -12.72 8.84
CA GLN A 37 -2.20 -12.68 7.84
C GLN A 37 -2.72 -12.53 6.42
N ILE A 38 -3.76 -13.31 6.07
CA ILE A 38 -4.31 -13.27 4.71
C ILE A 38 -4.87 -11.89 4.35
N ASP A 39 -5.49 -11.21 5.31
CA ASP A 39 -6.04 -9.89 5.07
C ASP A 39 -4.93 -8.85 4.93
N PHE A 40 -3.90 -8.94 5.77
CA PHE A 40 -2.73 -8.05 5.66
C PHE A 40 -2.04 -8.22 4.29
N LEU A 41 -1.83 -9.47 3.87
CA LEU A 41 -1.19 -9.76 2.58
C LEU A 41 -2.04 -9.29 1.41
N THR A 42 -3.35 -9.46 1.50
CA THR A 42 -4.27 -8.99 0.46
C THR A 42 -4.20 -7.48 0.30
N ILE A 43 -4.26 -6.75 1.41
CA ILE A 43 -4.15 -5.29 1.38
C ILE A 43 -2.79 -4.86 0.83
N THR A 44 -1.72 -5.49 1.31
CA THR A 44 -0.35 -5.20 0.84
C THR A 44 -0.26 -5.38 -0.67
N SER A 45 -0.77 -6.49 -1.20
CA SER A 45 -0.76 -6.77 -2.63
C SER A 45 -1.49 -5.69 -3.42
N ILE A 46 -2.67 -5.28 -2.96
CA ILE A 46 -3.48 -4.27 -3.63
C ILE A 46 -2.76 -2.91 -3.63
N LEU A 47 -2.22 -2.50 -2.49
CA LEU A 47 -1.53 -1.20 -2.41
C LEU A 47 -0.27 -1.18 -3.26
N LEU A 48 0.47 -2.29 -3.32
CA LEU A 48 1.66 -2.38 -4.17
C LEU A 48 1.29 -2.38 -5.66
N ASP A 49 0.25 -3.11 -6.06
CA ASP A 49 -0.21 -3.09 -7.44
C ASP A 49 -0.60 -1.69 -7.88
N ASN A 50 -1.35 -0.97 -7.03
CA ASN A 50 -1.73 0.42 -7.33
C ASN A 50 -0.50 1.31 -7.47
N ALA A 51 0.49 1.14 -6.60
CA ALA A 51 1.71 1.94 -6.67
C ALA A 51 2.50 1.65 -7.94
N ILE A 52 2.65 0.37 -8.32
CA ILE A 52 3.38 -0.04 -9.52
C ILE A 52 2.72 0.53 -10.77
N GLU A 53 1.40 0.47 -10.84
CA GLU A 53 0.64 0.94 -11.99
C GLU A 53 0.61 2.46 -12.13
N SER A 54 0.74 3.18 -11.02
CA SER A 54 0.64 4.64 -10.98
C SER A 54 1.98 5.36 -10.93
N ALA A 55 3.06 4.65 -10.65
CA ALA A 55 4.35 5.27 -10.43
C ALA A 55 4.87 5.99 -11.68
N ALA A 56 5.32 7.23 -11.48
CA ALA A 56 6.08 7.98 -12.46
C ALA A 56 7.58 7.69 -12.26
N GLU A 57 8.45 8.44 -12.91
CA GLU A 57 9.90 8.20 -12.91
C GLU A 57 10.55 8.12 -11.52
N GLY A 58 9.99 8.82 -10.53
CA GLY A 58 10.51 8.79 -9.16
C GLY A 58 10.34 7.45 -8.45
N GLY A 59 9.47 6.58 -8.97
CA GLY A 59 9.33 5.22 -8.47
C GLY A 59 8.51 5.08 -7.20
N ILE A 60 8.83 4.04 -6.44
CA ILE A 60 8.06 3.60 -5.27
C ILE A 60 8.98 3.48 -4.06
N ALA A 61 8.48 3.87 -2.89
CA ALA A 61 9.14 3.61 -1.62
C ALA A 61 8.18 2.85 -0.70
N VAL A 62 8.64 1.74 -0.13
CA VAL A 62 7.84 0.87 0.73
C VAL A 62 8.59 0.66 2.04
N CYS A 63 7.88 0.80 3.15
CA CYS A 63 8.46 0.62 4.48
C CYS A 63 7.50 -0.16 5.38
N PHE A 64 8.05 -1.13 6.12
CA PHE A 64 7.33 -1.86 7.16
C PHE A 64 8.07 -1.68 8.47
N LEU A 65 7.40 -1.20 9.49
CA LEU A 65 8.04 -0.99 10.80
C LEU A 65 7.07 -1.20 11.96
N GLU A 66 7.64 -1.46 13.13
CA GLU A 66 6.90 -1.42 14.38
C GLU A 66 7.25 -0.11 15.09
N ASP A 67 6.26 0.75 15.25
CA ASP A 67 6.42 2.01 15.98
C ASP A 67 6.15 1.75 17.45
N ARG A 68 7.21 1.64 18.23
CA ARG A 68 7.12 1.32 19.66
C ARG A 68 6.60 2.48 20.50
N GLU A 69 6.86 3.70 20.07
CA GLU A 69 6.37 4.88 20.77
C GLU A 69 4.85 4.95 20.75
N TRP A 70 4.25 4.68 19.59
CA TRP A 70 2.81 4.74 19.40
C TRP A 70 2.14 3.37 19.45
N ASN A 71 2.94 2.31 19.65
CA ASN A 71 2.49 0.93 19.75
C ASN A 71 1.64 0.50 18.55
N LYS A 72 2.21 0.65 17.38
CA LYS A 72 1.55 0.35 16.10
C LYS A 72 2.48 -0.39 15.16
N LEU A 73 1.91 -1.28 14.35
CA LEU A 73 2.57 -1.73 13.15
C LEU A 73 2.22 -0.77 12.02
N VAL A 74 3.19 -0.41 11.20
CA VAL A 74 3.01 0.57 10.15
C VAL A 74 3.54 0.04 8.82
N MET A 75 2.73 0.16 7.78
CA MET A 75 3.17 -0.07 6.41
C MET A 75 2.96 1.23 5.63
N ILE A 76 4.01 1.70 4.97
CA ILE A 76 3.97 2.93 4.17
C ILE A 76 4.27 2.57 2.72
N VAL A 77 3.40 2.98 1.81
CA VAL A 77 3.62 2.82 0.37
C VAL A 77 3.49 4.19 -0.27
N LYS A 78 4.57 4.66 -0.89
CA LYS A 78 4.61 5.93 -1.60
C LYS A 78 4.94 5.68 -3.06
N ASN A 79 4.29 6.41 -3.96
CA ASN A 79 4.72 6.42 -5.35
C ASN A 79 4.69 7.84 -5.90
N SER A 80 5.62 8.10 -6.84
CA SER A 80 5.61 9.34 -7.59
C SER A 80 4.43 9.34 -8.55
N THR A 81 3.92 10.53 -8.88
CA THR A 81 2.78 10.69 -9.77
C THR A 81 3.07 11.73 -10.84
N LEU A 82 2.35 11.65 -11.97
CA LEU A 82 2.44 12.64 -13.02
C LEU A 82 1.71 13.92 -12.63
N GLU A 83 0.63 13.78 -11.89
CA GLU A 83 -0.14 14.92 -11.39
C GLU A 83 0.39 15.38 -10.05
N ARG A 84 0.38 16.69 -9.82
CA ARG A 84 0.82 17.25 -8.55
C ARG A 84 0.01 16.73 -7.37
N GLU A 85 -1.30 16.63 -7.54
CA GLU A 85 -2.22 16.07 -6.54
C GLU A 85 -3.29 15.27 -7.26
N ILE A 86 -3.63 14.12 -6.67
CA ILE A 86 -4.71 13.26 -7.16
C ILE A 86 -5.93 13.54 -6.31
N GLU A 87 -7.11 13.64 -6.95
CA GLU A 87 -8.37 13.80 -6.22
C GLU A 87 -8.67 12.54 -5.42
N LEU A 88 -8.72 12.67 -4.10
CA LEU A 88 -8.88 11.53 -3.19
C LEU A 88 -10.32 11.16 -2.88
N ARG A 89 -11.25 12.06 -3.17
CA ARG A 89 -12.66 11.90 -2.77
C ARG A 89 -13.26 10.55 -3.17
N ASP A 90 -12.96 10.11 -4.37
CA ASP A 90 -13.63 8.95 -4.96
C ASP A 90 -12.71 7.76 -5.26
N ILE A 91 -11.45 7.79 -4.79
CA ILE A 91 -10.49 6.72 -5.14
C ILE A 91 -10.89 5.33 -4.60
N PHE A 92 -11.70 5.30 -3.54
CA PHE A 92 -12.17 4.04 -2.95
C PHE A 92 -13.48 3.56 -3.57
N LYS A 93 -14.08 4.33 -4.46
CA LYS A 93 -15.30 3.92 -5.15
C LYS A 93 -14.96 2.93 -6.24
N ARG A 94 -15.79 1.90 -6.36
CA ARG A 94 -15.55 0.77 -7.25
C ARG A 94 -15.33 1.16 -8.71
N ASP A 95 -16.08 2.16 -9.21
CA ASP A 95 -16.05 2.53 -10.62
C ASP A 95 -15.12 3.69 -10.93
N ASN A 96 -14.45 4.25 -9.93
CA ASN A 96 -13.60 5.41 -10.13
C ASN A 96 -12.15 5.00 -10.34
N SER A 97 -11.79 4.76 -11.61
CA SER A 97 -10.42 4.39 -11.93
C SER A 97 -9.97 5.00 -13.24
N SER A 98 -8.87 5.76 -13.21
CA SER A 98 -8.22 6.28 -14.39
C SER A 98 -7.31 5.25 -15.07
N LYS A 99 -7.11 4.10 -14.44
CA LYS A 99 -6.21 3.05 -14.91
C LYS A 99 -6.90 1.99 -15.75
N GLY A 100 -8.19 2.10 -15.91
CA GLY A 100 -8.98 1.14 -16.67
C GLY A 100 -9.91 0.30 -15.81
N GLU A 101 -10.63 -0.58 -16.46
CA GLU A 101 -11.63 -1.43 -15.84
C GLU A 101 -11.03 -2.31 -14.75
N GLY A 102 -11.68 -2.39 -13.60
CA GLY A 102 -11.29 -3.24 -12.48
C GLY A 102 -10.33 -2.62 -11.48
N ARG A 103 -9.74 -1.46 -11.78
CA ARG A 103 -8.72 -0.85 -10.90
C ARG A 103 -9.30 -0.31 -9.60
N GLY A 104 -10.44 0.35 -9.67
CA GLY A 104 -11.13 0.87 -8.48
C GLY A 104 -11.61 -0.23 -7.54
N ILE A 105 -11.74 -1.46 -8.02
CA ILE A 105 -12.17 -2.60 -7.23
C ILE A 105 -11.16 -2.95 -6.14
N GLY A 106 -9.85 -2.80 -6.42
CA GLY A 106 -8.80 -3.09 -5.44
C GLY A 106 -8.96 -2.26 -4.18
N LEU A 107 -9.03 -0.93 -4.31
CA LEU A 107 -9.17 -0.06 -3.15
C LEU A 107 -10.52 -0.21 -2.46
N ALA A 108 -11.59 -0.44 -3.22
CA ALA A 108 -12.90 -0.75 -2.63
C ALA A 108 -12.83 -2.03 -1.79
N ASN A 109 -12.07 -3.02 -2.24
CA ASN A 109 -11.87 -4.26 -1.52
C ASN A 109 -11.08 -4.05 -0.23
N VAL A 110 -10.04 -3.20 -0.26
CA VAL A 110 -9.31 -2.81 0.94
C VAL A 110 -10.26 -2.20 1.96
N ARG A 111 -11.09 -1.28 1.53
CA ARG A 111 -12.08 -0.64 2.41
C ARG A 111 -13.04 -1.65 3.03
N ARG A 112 -13.49 -2.62 2.25
CA ARG A 112 -14.36 -3.69 2.72
C ARG A 112 -13.68 -4.54 3.80
N ILE A 113 -12.43 -4.92 3.58
CA ILE A 113 -11.65 -5.70 4.56
C ILE A 113 -11.49 -4.92 5.85
N LEU A 114 -11.17 -3.63 5.77
CA LEU A 114 -10.94 -2.79 6.94
C LEU A 114 -12.16 -2.65 7.85
N LYS A 115 -13.36 -2.86 7.33
CA LYS A 115 -14.58 -2.82 8.16
C LYS A 115 -14.57 -3.85 9.28
N SER A 116 -13.82 -4.94 9.13
CA SER A 116 -13.70 -5.97 10.16
C SER A 116 -12.62 -5.68 11.20
N TYR A 117 -11.88 -4.57 11.04
CA TYR A 117 -10.73 -4.27 11.89
C TYR A 117 -10.82 -2.86 12.48
N PRO A 118 -11.50 -2.70 13.65
CA PRO A 118 -11.57 -1.37 14.29
C PRO A 118 -10.20 -0.86 14.76
N ASN A 119 -9.20 -1.76 14.87
CA ASN A 119 -7.83 -1.44 15.27
C ASN A 119 -6.93 -1.09 14.09
N VAL A 120 -7.44 -1.06 12.86
CA VAL A 120 -6.65 -0.79 11.66
C VAL A 120 -7.18 0.45 10.94
N CYS A 121 -6.26 1.30 10.53
CA CYS A 121 -6.58 2.55 9.85
C CYS A 121 -5.71 2.70 8.59
N LEU A 122 -6.32 3.15 7.50
CA LEU A 122 -5.59 3.48 6.28
C LEU A 122 -5.70 4.99 6.04
N LYS A 123 -4.56 5.66 5.95
CA LYS A 123 -4.45 7.09 5.68
C LYS A 123 -3.91 7.29 4.27
N THR A 124 -4.53 8.16 3.52
CA THR A 124 -4.14 8.45 2.14
C THR A 124 -3.91 9.94 1.95
N THR A 125 -2.79 10.30 1.34
CA THR A 125 -2.49 11.69 0.98
C THR A 125 -1.94 11.74 -0.44
N SER A 126 -2.17 12.87 -1.11
CA SER A 126 -1.58 13.14 -2.41
C SER A 126 -1.17 14.60 -2.46
N LYS A 127 0.12 14.85 -2.59
CA LYS A 127 0.66 16.22 -2.68
C LYS A 127 2.08 16.20 -3.24
N ASN A 128 2.44 17.29 -3.92
CA ASN A 128 3.79 17.48 -4.42
C ASN A 128 4.30 16.30 -5.24
N TYR A 129 3.43 15.74 -6.11
CA TYR A 129 3.74 14.62 -7.00
C TYR A 129 4.04 13.32 -6.26
N VAL A 130 3.53 13.16 -5.04
CA VAL A 130 3.66 11.94 -4.25
C VAL A 130 2.31 11.51 -3.71
N PHE A 131 1.95 10.26 -4.01
CA PHE A 131 0.77 9.60 -3.48
C PHE A 131 1.23 8.66 -2.37
N THR A 132 0.67 8.81 -1.16
CA THR A 132 1.10 8.05 0.02
C THR A 132 -0.08 7.33 0.63
N GLN A 133 0.11 6.05 0.94
CA GLN A 133 -0.85 5.28 1.74
C GLN A 133 -0.14 4.69 2.95
N ILE A 134 -0.71 4.89 4.11
CA ILE A 134 -0.15 4.42 5.38
C ILE A 134 -1.20 3.55 6.07
N LEU A 135 -0.86 2.28 6.26
CA LEU A 135 -1.67 1.35 7.02
C LEU A 135 -1.11 1.27 8.44
N GLU A 136 -1.95 1.54 9.43
CA GLU A 136 -1.56 1.47 10.84
C GLU A 136 -2.41 0.44 11.55
N ILE A 137 -1.77 -0.46 12.29
CA ILE A 137 -2.42 -1.50 13.10
C ILE A 137 -2.08 -1.25 14.55
N GLU A 138 -3.08 -0.97 15.37
CA GLU A 138 -2.87 -0.78 16.82
C GLU A 138 -2.54 -2.12 17.48
N LEU A 139 -1.54 -2.10 18.35
CA LEU A 139 -1.08 -3.29 19.08
C LEU A 139 -1.59 -3.34 20.52
#